data_66d69f762b817152a40e1cf60c9c06ce
#
_entry.id   66d69f762b817152a40e1cf60c9c06ce
#
_cell.length_a   1.000
_cell.length_b   1.000
_cell.length_c   1.000
_cell.angle_alpha   90.00
_cell.angle_beta   90.00
_cell.angle_gamma   90.00
#
_symmetry.space_group_name_H-M   'P 1'
#
loop_
_entity.id
_entity.type
_entity.pdbx_description
1 polymer ?
#
loop_
_entity_poly.entity_id
_entity_poly.type
_entity_poly.pdbx_seq_one_letter_code
_entity_poly.pdbx_strand_id
1 'polypeptide(L)'
;LYAALPGAQTSAQVTEIAHELARALEADHPSLIVSNMQRALRTGRVLIDWSQNTQAKTTIAPYSLRGTSLPHVAAPRTWDELAEPGLAQLTFDAVLERTAMGSDPMAALGFHAGGRESSHGPLASYIAKRTAGATPEPVPSNALGAAASVDTQPRFVVQEHHANSLHWDFRLEHDGVLVSWAVPKGIPATSERNSLAVMTEDHPMEYGSFEGTIPAGEYGAGTVIIWDDGRYTLEKW
;
A
#
# COMPACT_ATOMS: atom_id res chain seq x y z
N LEU A 1 10.70 -9.55 9.91
CA LEU A 1 10.27 -9.00 11.20
C LEU A 1 9.66 -7.63 10.97
N TYR A 2 8.49 -7.39 11.51
CA TYR A 2 7.84 -6.09 11.54
C TYR A 2 7.63 -5.69 13.02
N ALA A 3 7.84 -4.42 13.31
CA ALA A 3 7.60 -3.85 14.63
C ALA A 3 6.81 -2.54 14.48
N ALA A 4 5.77 -2.38 15.29
CA ALA A 4 5.10 -1.10 15.43
C ALA A 4 5.99 -0.11 16.18
N LEU A 5 6.09 1.10 15.66
CA LEU A 5 6.83 2.18 16.33
C LEU A 5 5.83 3.23 16.85
N PRO A 6 6.00 3.71 18.07
CA PRO A 6 5.14 4.78 18.59
C PRO A 6 5.51 6.12 17.95
N GLY A 7 4.52 6.83 17.44
CA GLY A 7 4.68 8.19 16.93
C GLY A 7 5.19 8.28 15.48
N ALA A 8 5.53 9.49 15.08
CA ALA A 8 5.98 9.80 13.72
C ALA A 8 7.50 9.88 13.66
N GLN A 9 8.16 8.79 13.27
CA GLN A 9 9.58 8.75 12.99
C GLN A 9 9.85 8.99 11.51
N THR A 10 10.95 9.68 11.21
CA THR A 10 11.46 9.78 9.85
C THR A 10 12.10 8.45 9.42
N SER A 11 12.19 8.21 8.11
CA SER A 11 12.89 7.03 7.57
C SER A 11 14.35 6.92 8.05
N ALA A 12 15.03 8.06 8.24
CA ALA A 12 16.39 8.10 8.77
C ALA A 12 16.44 7.60 10.22
N GLN A 13 15.53 8.05 11.08
CA GLN A 13 15.42 7.61 12.46
C GLN A 13 15.09 6.11 12.56
N VAL A 14 14.16 5.62 11.74
CA VAL A 14 13.84 4.19 11.69
C VAL A 14 15.03 3.35 11.22
N THR A 15 15.79 3.84 10.26
CA THR A 15 17.02 3.18 9.78
C THR A 15 18.06 3.07 10.87
N GLU A 16 18.26 4.13 11.66
CA GLU A 16 19.22 4.14 12.78
C GLU A 16 18.82 3.14 13.86
N ILE A 17 17.57 3.17 14.31
CA ILE A 17 17.02 2.21 15.26
C ILE A 17 17.21 0.76 14.79
N ALA A 18 16.90 0.48 13.52
CA ALA A 18 17.05 -0.84 12.93
C ALA A 18 18.54 -1.28 12.87
N HIS A 19 19.45 -0.33 12.61
CA HIS A 19 20.88 -0.58 12.56
C HIS A 19 21.46 -0.85 13.96
N GLU A 20 21.07 -0.07 14.95
CA GLU A 20 21.48 -0.31 16.35
C GLU A 20 20.99 -1.67 16.85
N LEU A 21 19.72 -2.03 16.56
CA LEU A 21 19.18 -3.34 16.90
C LEU A 21 19.97 -4.47 16.22
N ALA A 22 20.30 -4.31 14.93
CA ALA A 22 21.06 -5.31 14.20
C ALA A 22 22.46 -5.52 14.77
N ARG A 23 23.13 -4.45 15.21
CA ARG A 23 24.45 -4.51 15.89
C ARG A 23 24.36 -5.18 17.27
N ALA A 24 23.34 -4.85 18.03
CA ALA A 24 23.12 -5.48 19.35
C ALA A 24 22.91 -7.00 19.21
N LEU A 25 22.05 -7.43 18.28
CA LEU A 25 21.82 -8.85 17.98
C LEU A 25 23.07 -9.56 17.46
N GLU A 26 23.91 -8.90 16.63
CA GLU A 26 25.19 -9.45 16.20
C GLU A 26 26.18 -9.60 17.36
N ALA A 27 26.22 -8.63 18.27
CA ALA A 27 27.08 -8.71 19.47
C ALA A 27 26.68 -9.85 20.41
N ASP A 28 25.38 -10.08 20.58
CA ASP A 28 24.84 -11.16 21.40
C ASP A 28 25.01 -12.54 20.74
N HIS A 29 24.96 -12.60 19.42
CA HIS A 29 25.00 -13.84 18.63
C HIS A 29 25.97 -13.79 17.45
N PRO A 30 27.29 -13.54 17.67
CA PRO A 30 28.25 -13.24 16.60
C PRO A 30 28.51 -14.40 15.64
N SER A 31 28.27 -15.63 16.05
CA SER A 31 28.39 -16.81 15.17
C SER A 31 27.16 -17.04 14.28
N LEU A 32 26.00 -16.50 14.65
CA LEU A 32 24.72 -16.71 13.97
C LEU A 32 24.28 -15.50 13.15
N ILE A 33 24.53 -14.29 13.64
CA ILE A 33 23.98 -13.05 13.07
C ILE A 33 25.11 -12.20 12.49
N VAL A 34 24.80 -11.46 11.41
CA VAL A 34 25.64 -10.43 10.84
C VAL A 34 24.81 -9.20 10.46
N SER A 35 25.26 -8.01 10.87
CA SER A 35 24.67 -6.73 10.48
C SER A 35 25.39 -6.07 9.30
N ASN A 36 26.58 -6.57 8.95
CA ASN A 36 27.40 -6.03 7.87
C ASN A 36 26.85 -6.44 6.50
N MET A 37 26.67 -5.47 5.61
CA MET A 37 26.13 -5.67 4.26
C MET A 37 27.08 -6.37 3.28
N GLN A 38 28.36 -6.58 3.62
CA GLN A 38 29.31 -7.26 2.77
C GLN A 38 28.97 -8.73 2.60
N ARG A 39 28.79 -9.17 1.36
CA ARG A 39 28.36 -10.54 1.04
C ARG A 39 29.31 -11.62 1.58
N ALA A 40 30.61 -11.35 1.59
CA ALA A 40 31.62 -12.29 2.08
C ALA A 40 31.47 -12.65 3.56
N LEU A 41 30.87 -11.76 4.37
CA LEU A 41 30.70 -11.95 5.81
C LEU A 41 29.42 -12.69 6.19
N ARG A 42 28.56 -13.03 5.20
CA ARG A 42 27.23 -13.63 5.44
C ARG A 42 27.24 -15.16 5.42
N THR A 43 28.32 -15.77 4.99
CA THR A 43 28.37 -17.23 4.87
C THR A 43 28.11 -17.92 6.21
N GLY A 44 27.08 -18.75 6.28
CA GLY A 44 26.69 -19.44 7.49
C GLY A 44 26.02 -18.58 8.56
N ARG A 45 25.68 -17.32 8.26
CA ARG A 45 25.03 -16.40 9.20
C ARG A 45 23.74 -15.80 8.62
N VAL A 46 22.86 -15.38 9.51
CA VAL A 46 21.63 -14.63 9.18
C VAL A 46 21.94 -13.14 9.10
N LEU A 47 21.72 -12.55 7.93
CA LEU A 47 21.83 -11.10 7.77
C LEU A 47 20.59 -10.40 8.33
N ILE A 48 20.79 -9.48 9.24
CA ILE A 48 19.76 -8.50 9.62
C ILE A 48 19.88 -7.31 8.66
N ASP A 49 19.04 -7.29 7.63
CA ASP A 49 19.05 -6.22 6.62
C ASP A 49 18.30 -4.98 7.11
N TRP A 50 18.97 -4.24 8.00
CA TRP A 50 18.48 -2.97 8.54
C TRP A 50 18.30 -1.89 7.47
N SER A 51 19.00 -2.00 6.33
CA SER A 51 18.97 -1.00 5.26
C SER A 51 17.65 -0.99 4.48
N GLN A 52 16.76 -1.99 4.67
CA GLN A 52 15.42 -2.01 4.07
C GLN A 52 14.51 -0.88 4.60
N ASN A 53 14.84 -0.27 5.72
CA ASN A 53 14.07 0.84 6.31
C ASN A 53 14.39 2.21 5.69
N THR A 54 15.24 2.28 4.67
CA THR A 54 15.58 3.53 3.99
C THR A 54 14.52 3.92 2.99
N GLN A 55 14.30 5.23 2.81
CA GLN A 55 13.35 5.78 1.84
C GLN A 55 13.65 5.36 0.38
N ALA A 56 14.91 5.06 0.07
CA ALA A 56 15.35 4.69 -1.28
C ALA A 56 15.15 3.21 -1.63
N LYS A 57 14.71 2.37 -0.68
CA LYS A 57 14.53 0.94 -0.90
C LYS A 57 13.07 0.52 -0.91
N THR A 58 12.78 -0.44 -1.78
CA THR A 58 11.46 -1.07 -1.87
C THR A 58 11.49 -2.39 -1.11
N THR A 59 10.59 -2.53 -0.14
CA THR A 59 10.34 -3.79 0.57
C THR A 59 8.98 -4.31 0.14
N ILE A 60 8.88 -5.62 -0.10
CA ILE A 60 7.58 -6.24 -0.39
C ILE A 60 6.65 -6.04 0.81
N ALA A 61 5.46 -5.51 0.56
CA ALA A 61 4.47 -5.35 1.60
C ALA A 61 3.91 -6.72 2.06
N PRO A 62 3.51 -6.86 3.33
CA PRO A 62 2.73 -8.01 3.77
C PRO A 62 1.53 -8.24 2.85
N TYR A 63 1.17 -9.49 2.66
CA TYR A 63 0.08 -9.95 1.78
C TYR A 63 0.25 -9.70 0.28
N SER A 64 1.39 -9.18 -0.17
CA SER A 64 1.68 -9.04 -1.61
C SER A 64 1.92 -10.39 -2.27
N LEU A 65 1.42 -10.54 -3.49
CA LEU A 65 1.73 -11.69 -4.35
C LEU A 65 3.22 -11.71 -4.72
N ARG A 66 3.79 -12.90 -4.75
CA ARG A 66 5.17 -13.13 -5.19
C ARG A 66 5.17 -13.66 -6.62
N GLY A 67 6.05 -13.10 -7.46
CA GLY A 67 6.23 -13.53 -8.85
C GLY A 67 6.96 -14.85 -8.97
N THR A 68 6.33 -15.92 -8.52
CA THR A 68 6.81 -17.31 -8.62
C THR A 68 5.86 -18.14 -9.48
N SER A 69 6.28 -19.34 -9.90
CA SER A 69 5.45 -20.24 -10.72
C SER A 69 4.14 -20.68 -10.05
N LEU A 70 4.10 -20.64 -8.72
CA LEU A 70 2.88 -20.78 -7.92
C LEU A 70 2.54 -19.41 -7.30
N PRO A 71 1.27 -19.07 -7.15
CA PRO A 71 0.84 -17.77 -6.60
C PRO A 71 1.05 -17.71 -5.08
N HIS A 72 2.31 -17.66 -4.65
CA HIS A 72 2.67 -17.49 -3.26
C HIS A 72 2.44 -16.04 -2.81
N VAL A 73 2.23 -15.88 -1.51
CA VAL A 73 2.02 -14.60 -0.85
C VAL A 73 3.14 -14.31 0.14
N ALA A 74 3.53 -13.05 0.29
CA ALA A 74 4.37 -12.58 1.38
C ALA A 74 3.55 -12.58 2.69
N ALA A 75 3.10 -13.77 3.10
CA ALA A 75 2.20 -13.93 4.23
C ALA A 75 2.93 -13.73 5.56
N PRO A 76 2.43 -12.85 6.45
CA PRO A 76 2.90 -12.75 7.81
C PRO A 76 2.76 -14.09 8.55
N ARG A 77 3.69 -14.36 9.48
CA ARG A 77 3.71 -15.57 10.31
C ARG A 77 3.76 -15.18 11.78
N THR A 78 3.12 -15.98 12.62
CA THR A 78 3.28 -15.89 14.06
C THR A 78 4.59 -16.53 14.52
N TRP A 79 5.02 -16.27 15.74
CA TRP A 79 6.20 -16.93 16.31
C TRP A 79 6.00 -18.43 16.46
N ASP A 80 4.79 -18.88 16.78
CA ASP A 80 4.45 -20.29 16.93
C ASP A 80 4.56 -21.03 15.58
N GLU A 81 4.06 -20.42 14.50
CA GLU A 81 4.20 -20.96 13.14
C GLU A 81 5.68 -21.10 12.70
N LEU A 82 6.56 -20.20 13.18
CA LEU A 82 7.99 -20.30 12.87
C LEU A 82 8.69 -21.48 13.56
N ALA A 83 8.11 -21.98 14.64
CA ALA A 83 8.62 -23.16 15.36
C ALA A 83 8.18 -24.48 14.71
N GLU A 84 7.20 -24.46 13.81
CA GLU A 84 6.68 -25.66 13.16
C GLU A 84 7.69 -26.21 12.12
N PRO A 85 7.97 -27.53 12.17
CA PRO A 85 8.83 -28.17 11.17
C PRO A 85 8.15 -28.13 9.79
N GLY A 86 8.93 -27.81 8.74
CA GLY A 86 8.43 -27.81 7.37
C GLY A 86 7.69 -26.52 6.97
N LEU A 87 7.97 -25.40 7.63
CA LEU A 87 7.42 -24.10 7.27
C LEU A 87 7.58 -23.82 5.76
N ALA A 88 6.45 -23.71 5.05
CA ALA A 88 6.39 -23.43 3.62
C ALA A 88 5.78 -22.06 3.32
N GLN A 89 6.03 -21.53 2.12
CA GLN A 89 5.33 -20.34 1.63
C GLN A 89 3.85 -20.65 1.47
N LEU A 90 2.98 -19.75 1.89
CA LEU A 90 1.54 -19.88 1.66
C LEU A 90 1.19 -19.48 0.23
N THR A 91 0.29 -20.24 -0.36
CA THR A 91 -0.37 -19.88 -1.62
C THR A 91 -1.43 -18.82 -1.38
N PHE A 92 -1.86 -18.17 -2.46
CA PHE A 92 -2.94 -17.19 -2.42
C PHE A 92 -4.21 -17.75 -1.77
N ASP A 93 -4.65 -18.95 -2.18
CA ASP A 93 -5.86 -19.57 -1.63
C ASP A 93 -5.76 -19.85 -0.13
N ALA A 94 -4.60 -20.35 0.32
CA ALA A 94 -4.35 -20.61 1.74
C ALA A 94 -4.38 -19.30 2.59
N VAL A 95 -3.94 -18.18 2.02
CA VAL A 95 -4.01 -16.89 2.70
C VAL A 95 -5.43 -16.36 2.74
N LEU A 96 -6.22 -16.52 1.68
CA LEU A 96 -7.63 -16.13 1.67
C LEU A 96 -8.44 -16.92 2.72
N GLU A 97 -8.24 -18.23 2.79
CA GLU A 97 -8.89 -19.08 3.79
C GLU A 97 -8.52 -18.65 5.22
N ARG A 98 -7.24 -18.39 5.46
CA ARG A 98 -6.75 -17.92 6.75
C ARG A 98 -7.36 -16.58 7.17
N THR A 99 -7.43 -15.61 6.25
CA THR A 99 -8.03 -14.29 6.53
C THR A 99 -9.54 -14.39 6.72
N ALA A 100 -10.23 -15.26 5.99
CA ALA A 100 -11.64 -15.53 6.18
C ALA A 100 -11.96 -16.10 7.58
N MET A 101 -11.02 -16.83 8.18
CA MET A 101 -11.12 -17.32 9.57
C MET A 101 -10.73 -16.26 10.61
N GLY A 102 -10.46 -15.01 10.20
CA GLY A 102 -10.10 -13.91 11.10
C GLY A 102 -8.69 -14.01 11.68
N SER A 103 -7.81 -14.83 11.12
CA SER A 103 -6.43 -14.99 11.58
C SER A 103 -5.50 -14.03 10.83
N ASP A 104 -5.18 -12.90 11.44
CA ASP A 104 -4.23 -11.91 10.90
C ASP A 104 -3.10 -11.62 11.88
N PRO A 105 -1.88 -12.17 11.66
CA PRO A 105 -0.72 -11.89 12.52
C PRO A 105 -0.30 -10.42 12.57
N MET A 106 -0.73 -9.60 11.60
CA MET A 106 -0.42 -8.16 11.57
C MET A 106 -1.39 -7.34 12.44
N ALA A 107 -2.53 -7.89 12.82
CA ALA A 107 -3.53 -7.19 13.64
C ALA A 107 -2.95 -6.70 14.98
N ALA A 108 -2.07 -7.49 15.60
CA ALA A 108 -1.38 -7.11 16.84
C ALA A 108 -0.44 -5.88 16.70
N LEU A 109 -0.05 -5.54 15.45
CA LEU A 109 0.75 -4.36 15.13
C LEU A 109 -0.11 -3.16 14.71
N GLY A 110 -1.43 -3.27 14.83
CA GLY A 110 -2.37 -2.24 14.35
C GLY A 110 -2.60 -2.27 12.84
N PHE A 111 -2.12 -3.30 12.14
CA PHE A 111 -2.45 -3.52 10.74
C PHE A 111 -3.57 -4.55 10.64
N HIS A 112 -4.61 -4.25 9.90
CA HIS A 112 -5.69 -5.19 9.62
C HIS A 112 -5.65 -5.62 8.15
N ALA A 113 -5.60 -6.92 7.90
CA ALA A 113 -5.75 -7.47 6.57
C ALA A 113 -7.24 -7.41 6.20
N GLY A 114 -7.54 -6.69 5.18
CA GLY A 114 -8.89 -6.52 4.66
C GLY A 114 -9.59 -5.27 5.17
N GLY A 115 -9.80 -4.38 4.25
CA GLY A 115 -10.69 -3.23 4.39
C GLY A 115 -10.22 -2.19 5.41
N ARG A 116 -10.04 -1.01 4.95
CA ARG A 116 -9.95 0.20 5.77
C ARG A 116 -11.21 0.31 6.66
N GLU A 117 -11.23 -0.35 7.81
CA GLU A 117 -12.00 0.19 8.91
C GLU A 117 -11.19 1.36 9.50
N SER A 118 -11.15 2.47 8.79
CA SER A 118 -10.86 3.72 9.44
C SER A 118 -12.03 3.97 10.38
N SER A 119 -11.78 4.07 11.67
CA SER A 119 -12.76 4.52 12.67
C SER A 119 -13.37 5.89 12.33
N HIS A 120 -13.00 6.48 11.20
CA HIS A 120 -13.36 7.80 10.71
C HIS A 120 -13.99 7.79 9.31
N GLY A 121 -14.18 6.62 8.67
CA GLY A 121 -14.73 6.47 7.31
C GLY A 121 -13.66 6.44 6.19
N PRO A 122 -14.03 5.94 4.99
CA PRO A 122 -13.09 5.69 3.88
C PRO A 122 -12.39 6.96 3.36
N LEU A 123 -13.03 8.12 3.47
CA LEU A 123 -12.50 9.41 3.01
C LEU A 123 -11.69 10.18 4.07
N ALA A 124 -11.50 9.63 5.27
CA ALA A 124 -10.79 10.33 6.34
C ALA A 124 -9.37 10.74 5.93
N SER A 125 -8.62 9.85 5.26
CA SER A 125 -7.27 10.12 4.77
C SER A 125 -7.24 11.20 3.68
N TYR A 126 -8.25 11.22 2.81
CA TYR A 126 -8.42 12.23 1.77
C TYR A 126 -8.66 13.62 2.38
N ILE A 127 -9.61 13.73 3.31
CA ILE A 127 -9.97 14.99 3.98
C ILE A 127 -8.79 15.52 4.81
N ALA A 128 -8.07 14.65 5.53
CA ALA A 128 -6.95 15.07 6.37
C ALA A 128 -5.78 15.72 5.61
N LYS A 129 -5.66 15.47 4.31
CA LYS A 129 -4.60 16.01 3.46
C LYS A 129 -5.00 17.29 2.73
N ARG A 130 -6.24 17.76 2.88
CA ARG A 130 -6.81 18.89 2.12
C ARG A 130 -7.48 19.91 3.03
N THR A 131 -7.40 21.18 2.64
CA THR A 131 -8.15 22.26 3.27
C THR A 131 -9.32 22.63 2.37
N ALA A 132 -10.54 22.47 2.86
CA ALA A 132 -11.74 22.81 2.10
C ALA A 132 -11.69 24.27 1.61
N GLY A 133 -11.88 24.45 0.31
CA GLY A 133 -11.86 25.78 -0.35
C GLY A 133 -10.45 26.31 -0.68
N ALA A 134 -9.36 25.63 -0.30
CA ALA A 134 -8.00 26.01 -0.69
C ALA A 134 -7.68 25.58 -2.13
N THR A 135 -8.31 24.50 -2.60
CA THR A 135 -8.17 23.96 -3.95
C THR A 135 -9.54 23.80 -4.61
N PRO A 136 -9.61 23.70 -5.96
CA PRO A 136 -10.87 23.41 -6.66
C PRO A 136 -11.35 21.95 -6.50
N GLU A 137 -10.59 21.11 -5.83
CA GLU A 137 -10.94 19.72 -5.59
C GLU A 137 -12.19 19.59 -4.70
N PRO A 138 -13.07 18.60 -4.96
CA PRO A 138 -14.21 18.36 -4.07
C PRO A 138 -13.73 17.81 -2.73
N VAL A 139 -13.97 18.53 -1.64
CA VAL A 139 -13.67 18.08 -0.28
C VAL A 139 -15.00 17.85 0.45
N PRO A 140 -15.41 16.57 0.68
CA PRO A 140 -16.66 16.26 1.34
C PRO A 140 -16.66 16.70 2.81
N SER A 141 -17.83 17.05 3.33
CA SER A 141 -18.01 17.49 4.73
C SER A 141 -17.89 16.36 5.76
N ASN A 142 -17.94 15.10 5.31
CA ASN A 142 -17.78 13.93 6.17
C ASN A 142 -16.99 12.83 5.43
N ALA A 143 -16.51 11.85 6.19
CA ALA A 143 -15.63 10.81 5.69
C ALA A 143 -16.36 9.52 5.24
N LEU A 144 -17.69 9.49 5.20
CA LEU A 144 -18.47 8.26 5.02
C LEU A 144 -18.61 7.79 3.56
N GLY A 145 -18.21 8.60 2.59
CA GLY A 145 -18.48 8.29 1.18
C GLY A 145 -19.95 8.50 0.78
N ALA A 146 -20.26 8.29 -0.47
CA ALA A 146 -21.62 8.34 -0.98
C ALA A 146 -22.39 7.04 -0.66
N ALA A 147 -23.71 7.12 -0.57
CA ALA A 147 -24.52 5.90 -0.51
C ALA A 147 -24.32 5.10 -1.82
N ALA A 148 -24.05 3.80 -1.71
CA ALA A 148 -23.91 2.95 -2.87
C ALA A 148 -25.18 3.02 -3.74
N SER A 149 -25.02 3.31 -5.02
CA SER A 149 -26.14 3.33 -5.95
C SER A 149 -26.55 1.88 -6.27
N VAL A 150 -27.79 1.54 -5.96
CA VAL A 150 -28.29 0.15 -6.05
C VAL A 150 -28.56 -0.29 -7.50
N ASP A 151 -28.52 0.61 -8.47
CA ASP A 151 -29.13 0.37 -9.80
C ASP A 151 -28.25 0.70 -11.02
N THR A 152 -26.99 1.03 -10.84
CA THR A 152 -26.11 1.38 -11.97
C THR A 152 -24.81 0.62 -11.90
N GLN A 153 -24.29 0.18 -13.06
CA GLN A 153 -22.94 -0.35 -13.16
C GLN A 153 -21.93 0.65 -12.59
N PRO A 154 -20.96 0.21 -11.78
CA PRO A 154 -19.95 1.10 -11.20
C PRO A 154 -19.11 1.75 -12.28
N ARG A 155 -18.59 2.94 -11.98
CA ARG A 155 -17.77 3.75 -12.88
C ARG A 155 -16.28 3.51 -12.66
N PHE A 156 -15.51 3.69 -13.72
CA PHE A 156 -14.08 3.93 -13.62
C PHE A 156 -13.74 5.30 -14.21
N VAL A 157 -12.63 5.87 -13.79
CA VAL A 157 -12.02 7.03 -14.40
C VAL A 157 -10.50 6.89 -14.39
N VAL A 158 -9.88 7.33 -15.48
CA VAL A 158 -8.43 7.49 -15.59
C VAL A 158 -8.15 8.97 -15.79
N GLN A 159 -7.38 9.55 -14.87
CA GLN A 159 -7.00 10.95 -14.94
C GLN A 159 -5.51 11.07 -15.21
N GLU A 160 -5.12 11.82 -16.22
CA GLU A 160 -3.75 12.20 -16.49
C GLU A 160 -3.36 13.34 -15.55
N HIS A 161 -2.34 13.14 -14.74
CA HIS A 161 -1.93 14.09 -13.71
C HIS A 161 -0.52 14.62 -13.98
N HIS A 162 -0.47 15.88 -14.37
CA HIS A 162 0.75 16.65 -14.59
C HIS A 162 1.24 17.28 -13.27
N ALA A 163 1.73 16.41 -12.36
CA ALA A 163 2.36 16.81 -11.10
C ALA A 163 3.89 17.03 -11.30
N ASN A 164 4.69 16.87 -10.24
CA ASN A 164 6.17 16.89 -10.36
C ASN A 164 6.70 15.84 -11.35
N SER A 165 5.96 14.74 -11.50
CA SER A 165 6.18 13.72 -12.52
C SER A 165 4.83 13.34 -13.12
N LEU A 166 4.76 13.25 -14.45
CA LEU A 166 3.57 12.79 -15.14
C LEU A 166 3.23 11.36 -14.70
N HIS A 167 1.98 11.14 -14.33
CA HIS A 167 1.42 9.83 -14.02
C HIS A 167 -0.07 9.81 -14.35
N TRP A 168 -0.65 8.62 -14.34
CA TRP A 168 -2.10 8.43 -14.50
C TRP A 168 -2.67 7.93 -13.19
N ASP A 169 -3.77 8.51 -12.78
CA ASP A 169 -4.57 8.03 -11.65
C ASP A 169 -5.70 7.16 -12.18
N PHE A 170 -5.67 5.89 -11.86
CA PHE A 170 -6.74 4.94 -12.15
C PHE A 170 -7.65 4.80 -10.93
N ARG A 171 -8.95 4.99 -11.11
CA ARG A 171 -9.94 4.98 -10.04
C ARG A 171 -11.14 4.11 -10.38
N LEU A 172 -11.58 3.30 -9.42
CA LEU A 172 -12.75 2.45 -9.51
C LEU A 172 -13.78 2.83 -8.45
N GLU A 173 -15.03 3.03 -8.85
CA GLU A 173 -16.14 3.18 -7.91
C GLU A 173 -16.37 1.86 -7.17
N HIS A 174 -16.25 1.87 -5.85
CA HIS A 174 -16.52 0.73 -4.99
C HIS A 174 -16.96 1.23 -3.62
N ASP A 175 -18.05 0.67 -3.07
CA ASP A 175 -18.58 1.00 -1.75
C ASP A 175 -18.70 2.52 -1.48
N GLY A 176 -19.17 3.27 -2.49
CA GLY A 176 -19.45 4.70 -2.37
C GLY A 176 -18.25 5.62 -2.39
N VAL A 177 -17.08 5.11 -2.78
CA VAL A 177 -15.84 5.87 -2.98
C VAL A 177 -15.17 5.51 -4.30
N LEU A 178 -14.18 6.29 -4.71
CA LEU A 178 -13.26 5.96 -5.79
C LEU A 178 -11.99 5.37 -5.20
N VAL A 179 -11.89 4.06 -5.19
CA VAL A 179 -10.63 3.36 -4.85
C VAL A 179 -9.60 3.68 -5.92
N SER A 180 -8.41 4.11 -5.52
CA SER A 180 -7.50 4.85 -6.39
C SER A 180 -6.08 4.30 -6.41
N TRP A 181 -5.45 4.33 -7.60
CA TRP A 181 -4.05 3.96 -7.83
C TRP A 181 -3.35 4.96 -8.71
N ALA A 182 -2.15 5.37 -8.34
CA ALA A 182 -1.24 6.09 -9.24
C ALA A 182 -0.46 5.11 -10.11
N VAL A 183 -0.40 5.36 -11.42
CA VAL A 183 0.27 4.53 -12.43
C VAL A 183 1.37 5.37 -13.10
N PRO A 184 2.61 5.35 -12.57
CA PRO A 184 3.68 6.26 -12.99
C PRO A 184 4.16 6.09 -14.44
N LYS A 185 3.93 4.92 -15.04
CA LYS A 185 4.35 4.60 -16.42
C LYS A 185 3.18 4.56 -17.40
N GLY A 186 2.02 5.03 -16.99
CA GLY A 186 0.80 5.02 -17.80
C GLY A 186 0.08 3.66 -17.82
N ILE A 187 -1.14 3.71 -18.32
CA ILE A 187 -1.97 2.53 -18.51
C ILE A 187 -1.36 1.69 -19.65
N PRO A 188 -1.15 0.37 -19.47
CA PRO A 188 -0.57 -0.46 -20.51
C PRO A 188 -1.52 -0.58 -21.72
N ALA A 189 -0.97 -0.45 -22.92
CA ALA A 189 -1.75 -0.55 -24.17
C ALA A 189 -2.25 -1.98 -24.47
N THR A 190 -1.70 -2.99 -23.84
CA THR A 190 -2.08 -4.40 -24.00
C THR A 190 -2.04 -5.13 -22.68
N SER A 191 -2.79 -6.23 -22.55
CA SER A 191 -2.80 -7.11 -21.38
C SER A 191 -1.51 -7.95 -21.23
N GLU A 192 -0.59 -7.90 -22.17
CA GLU A 192 0.67 -8.66 -22.14
C GLU A 192 1.70 -8.07 -21.18
N ARG A 193 1.53 -6.81 -20.77
CA ARG A 193 2.44 -6.10 -19.88
C ARG A 193 1.68 -5.50 -18.71
N ASN A 194 2.25 -5.65 -17.53
CA ASN A 194 1.73 -5.01 -16.33
C ASN A 194 2.47 -3.69 -16.07
N SER A 195 1.73 -2.65 -15.72
CA SER A 195 2.27 -1.41 -15.16
C SER A 195 2.20 -1.46 -13.63
N LEU A 196 3.17 -0.82 -12.99
CA LEU A 196 3.09 -0.58 -11.55
C LEU A 196 1.90 0.33 -11.27
N ALA A 197 0.99 -0.12 -10.42
CA ALA A 197 -0.09 0.68 -9.85
C ALA A 197 0.13 0.77 -8.33
N VAL A 198 0.29 1.99 -7.84
CA VAL A 198 0.53 2.28 -6.43
C VAL A 198 -0.77 2.75 -5.81
N MET A 199 -1.32 1.99 -4.86
CA MET A 199 -2.55 2.35 -4.17
C MET A 199 -2.38 3.67 -3.41
N THR A 200 -3.33 4.57 -3.60
CA THR A 200 -3.42 5.86 -2.91
C THR A 200 -4.63 5.88 -1.99
N GLU A 201 -4.94 7.04 -1.38
CA GLU A 201 -6.16 7.19 -0.61
C GLU A 201 -7.41 7.10 -1.50
N ASP A 202 -8.53 6.67 -0.92
CA ASP A 202 -9.82 6.71 -1.59
C ASP A 202 -10.27 8.16 -1.79
N HIS A 203 -10.89 8.41 -2.93
CA HIS A 203 -11.38 9.73 -3.29
C HIS A 203 -12.92 9.77 -3.24
N PRO A 204 -13.53 10.94 -3.02
CA PRO A 204 -14.97 11.08 -3.09
C PRO A 204 -15.47 10.85 -4.51
N MET A 205 -16.72 10.41 -4.66
CA MET A 205 -17.33 10.12 -5.96
C MET A 205 -17.32 11.31 -6.91
N GLU A 206 -17.44 12.52 -6.38
CA GLU A 206 -17.40 13.78 -7.13
C GLU A 206 -16.05 14.01 -7.80
N TYR A 207 -14.96 13.44 -7.26
CA TYR A 207 -13.63 13.55 -7.86
C TYR A 207 -13.54 12.85 -9.23
N GLY A 208 -14.42 11.90 -9.51
CA GLY A 208 -14.48 11.21 -10.81
C GLY A 208 -14.82 12.11 -12.01
N SER A 209 -15.34 13.32 -11.74
CA SER A 209 -15.60 14.35 -12.77
C SER A 209 -14.70 15.59 -12.61
N PHE A 210 -13.69 15.52 -11.76
CA PHE A 210 -12.79 16.63 -11.50
C PHE A 210 -11.73 16.76 -12.60
N GLU A 211 -11.65 17.96 -13.18
CA GLU A 211 -10.55 18.45 -14.01
C GLU A 211 -10.14 19.83 -13.50
N GLY A 212 -8.86 20.11 -13.48
CA GLY A 212 -8.39 21.42 -13.03
C GLY A 212 -6.94 21.42 -12.56
N THR A 213 -6.51 22.60 -12.12
CA THR A 213 -5.15 22.81 -11.59
C THR A 213 -5.21 22.93 -10.08
N ILE A 214 -4.49 22.05 -9.40
CA ILE A 214 -4.25 22.10 -7.96
C ILE A 214 -3.02 22.97 -7.73
N PRO A 215 -3.12 24.05 -6.93
CA PRO A 215 -2.05 25.02 -6.74
C PRO A 215 -0.76 24.41 -6.20
N ALA A 216 0.38 24.99 -6.56
CA ALA A 216 1.68 24.61 -6.00
C ALA A 216 1.70 24.82 -4.48
N GLY A 217 2.24 23.82 -3.77
CA GLY A 217 2.27 23.81 -2.30
C GLY A 217 1.14 23.01 -1.66
N GLU A 218 0.07 22.75 -2.37
CA GLU A 218 -1.03 21.88 -1.92
C GLU A 218 -0.72 20.40 -2.21
N TYR A 219 -1.36 19.50 -1.46
CA TYR A 219 -1.22 18.05 -1.68
C TYR A 219 -1.82 17.68 -3.05
N GLY A 220 -1.05 16.97 -3.86
CA GLY A 220 -1.46 16.61 -5.22
C GLY A 220 -1.29 17.75 -6.25
N ALA A 221 -0.49 18.79 -5.95
CA ALA A 221 -0.27 19.93 -6.85
C ALA A 221 0.05 19.51 -8.29
N GLY A 222 -0.61 20.14 -9.26
CA GLY A 222 -0.48 19.83 -10.67
C GLY A 222 -1.79 20.01 -11.43
N THR A 223 -1.80 19.65 -12.72
CA THR A 223 -2.99 19.71 -13.56
C THR A 223 -3.55 18.32 -13.76
N VAL A 224 -4.83 18.15 -13.50
CA VAL A 224 -5.58 16.90 -13.65
C VAL A 224 -6.53 17.03 -14.83
N ILE A 225 -6.50 16.07 -15.76
CA ILE A 225 -7.32 15.99 -16.96
C ILE A 225 -7.91 14.59 -17.02
N ILE A 226 -9.20 14.45 -17.30
CA ILE A 226 -9.82 13.15 -17.54
C ILE A 226 -9.30 12.61 -18.86
N TRP A 227 -8.58 11.48 -18.81
CA TRP A 227 -8.00 10.81 -19.97
C TRP A 227 -8.96 9.76 -20.54
N ASP A 228 -9.66 9.03 -19.67
CA ASP A 228 -10.68 8.03 -20.03
C ASP A 228 -11.66 7.84 -18.89
N ASP A 229 -12.90 7.51 -19.19
CA ASP A 229 -13.92 7.17 -18.21
C ASP A 229 -14.95 6.20 -18.79
N GLY A 230 -15.63 5.50 -17.91
CA GLY A 230 -16.66 4.56 -18.34
C GLY A 230 -17.27 3.76 -17.19
N ARG A 231 -17.82 2.62 -17.55
CA ARG A 231 -18.43 1.70 -16.61
C ARG A 231 -17.76 0.34 -16.68
N TYR A 232 -17.78 -0.40 -15.59
CA TYR A 232 -17.19 -1.73 -15.53
C TYR A 232 -18.14 -2.73 -14.88
N THR A 233 -17.89 -4.01 -15.12
CA THR A 233 -18.57 -5.10 -14.43
C THR A 233 -17.62 -5.69 -13.41
N LEU A 234 -18.02 -5.71 -12.16
CA LEU A 234 -17.25 -6.33 -11.10
C LEU A 234 -17.46 -7.84 -11.14
N GLU A 235 -16.44 -8.58 -11.51
CA GLU A 235 -16.44 -10.05 -11.46
C GLU A 235 -15.93 -10.57 -10.12
N LYS A 236 -14.92 -9.89 -9.56
CA LYS A 236 -14.32 -10.23 -8.27
C LYS A 236 -13.57 -9.01 -7.72
N TRP A 237 -13.71 -8.79 -6.42
CA TRP A 237 -12.97 -7.76 -5.69
C TRP A 237 -12.00 -8.39 -4.70
#